data_c7e1b3240d0eabd3bca6459365d114c2
#
_entry.id   c7e1b3240d0eabd3bca6459365d114c2
#
_cell.length_a   1.000
_cell.length_b   1.000
_cell.length_c   1.000
_cell.angle_alpha   90.00
_cell.angle_beta   90.00
_cell.angle_gamma   90.00
#
_symmetry.space_group_name_H-M   'P 1'
#
loop_
_entity.id
_entity.type
_entity.pdbx_description
1 polymer ?
#
loop_
_entity_poly.entity_id
_entity_poly.type
_entity_poly.pdbx_seq_one_letter_code
_entity_poly.pdbx_strand_id
1 'polypeptide(L)'
;MEYPSSASNPSLQLNLETLKAIKILGKGATGTVFLVHDSSIDPAARSPFALKVVQRFNNGGDRRARWEVGVLKMVSDPDPTRNHPFLPRLLGFFETDEFIGWAVPYCPGADLNVLRHRQNDGVFAISVIRFYLAEILCALEHLHSMGVVYRDLKPENVLVQRSGHVTLTDFDLSRGLKKKQLSEILDYRKKSPEINVRRKCRVNFTQWITGVPYNKALKKPKSARVSPVSRRKLSFSNGECSNSFVGTEEYVSPEVVRGDGHEFAVDWWALGILSYEMMYGTTPFKGNNRKETFRNVLGKEPEFMGQRNGLTDLIGRLLQKDPKMRLGYHGGACEIKEHPFFEGVKWDILTEVLRPPFIPSGDDAELMENVTARGIDIREYFWSLKASLSMPSSPLQSPSSEYRRSVSFTEF
;
A
#
# COMPACT_ATOMS: atom_id res chain seq x y z
N MET A 1 2.87 1.42 25.99
CA MET A 1 1.62 2.19 25.83
C MET A 1 0.47 1.23 26.02
N GLU A 2 -0.23 1.39 27.11
CA GLU A 2 -1.48 0.68 27.37
C GLU A 2 -2.52 1.13 26.36
N TYR A 3 -3.26 0.18 25.83
CA TYR A 3 -4.42 0.47 24.98
C TYR A 3 -5.46 1.18 25.85
N PRO A 4 -6.06 2.29 25.39
CA PRO A 4 -7.20 2.84 26.11
C PRO A 4 -8.28 1.77 26.17
N SER A 5 -8.70 1.42 27.39
CA SER A 5 -9.80 0.49 27.67
C SER A 5 -11.03 0.95 26.88
N SER A 6 -11.50 0.10 25.97
CA SER A 6 -12.60 0.34 25.07
C SER A 6 -13.92 0.49 25.83
N ALA A 7 -14.37 1.72 26.03
CA ALA A 7 -15.79 1.95 26.08
C ALA A 7 -16.32 1.66 24.66
N SER A 8 -16.85 0.47 24.44
CA SER A 8 -17.45 0.03 23.17
C SER A 8 -18.67 0.90 22.90
N ASN A 9 -18.60 1.74 21.89
CA ASN A 9 -19.76 2.44 21.36
C ASN A 9 -20.68 1.36 20.75
N PRO A 10 -21.85 1.05 21.35
CA PRO A 10 -22.68 -0.10 20.94
C PRO A 10 -23.19 -0.02 19.49
N SER A 11 -23.10 1.14 18.86
CA SER A 11 -23.54 1.38 17.47
C SER A 11 -22.60 0.83 16.38
N LEU A 12 -21.38 0.41 16.72
CA LEU A 12 -20.39 -0.12 15.76
C LEU A 12 -20.22 -1.64 15.84
N GLN A 13 -20.97 -2.33 16.70
CA GLN A 13 -20.90 -3.78 16.85
C GLN A 13 -21.73 -4.45 15.74
N LEU A 14 -21.10 -5.29 14.92
CA LEU A 14 -21.76 -6.11 13.93
C LEU A 14 -22.13 -7.48 14.50
N ASN A 15 -23.27 -8.02 14.08
CA ASN A 15 -23.65 -9.39 14.39
C ASN A 15 -23.38 -10.29 13.17
N LEU A 16 -22.40 -11.19 13.30
CA LEU A 16 -22.02 -12.12 12.21
C LEU A 16 -23.20 -12.99 11.72
N GLU A 17 -24.18 -13.28 12.56
CA GLU A 17 -25.32 -14.13 12.21
C GLU A 17 -26.31 -13.44 11.26
N THR A 18 -26.41 -12.10 11.34
CA THR A 18 -27.28 -11.32 10.45
C THR A 18 -26.60 -10.96 9.14
N LEU A 19 -25.26 -11.10 9.05
CA LEU A 19 -24.50 -10.79 7.86
C LEU A 19 -24.61 -11.92 6.82
N LYS A 20 -25.05 -11.57 5.61
CA LYS A 20 -25.13 -12.49 4.48
C LYS A 20 -24.17 -12.05 3.38
N ALA A 21 -23.25 -12.93 3.01
CA ALA A 21 -22.31 -12.65 1.94
C ALA A 21 -22.96 -12.92 0.58
N ILE A 22 -22.87 -11.92 -0.30
CA ILE A 22 -23.37 -11.96 -1.68
C ILE A 22 -22.31 -12.65 -2.55
N LYS A 23 -21.06 -12.19 -2.44
CA LYS A 23 -19.91 -12.72 -3.17
C LYS A 23 -18.61 -12.47 -2.43
N ILE A 24 -17.55 -13.16 -2.84
CA ILE A 24 -16.19 -12.89 -2.41
C ILE A 24 -15.61 -11.80 -3.30
N LEU A 25 -15.12 -10.72 -2.69
CA LEU A 25 -14.43 -9.63 -3.39
C LEU A 25 -12.94 -9.92 -3.55
N GLY A 26 -12.32 -10.58 -2.55
CA GLY A 26 -10.90 -10.90 -2.59
C GLY A 26 -10.49 -11.88 -1.50
N LYS A 27 -9.38 -12.59 -1.75
CA LYS A 27 -8.72 -13.47 -0.79
C LYS A 27 -7.27 -13.03 -0.66
N GLY A 28 -6.84 -12.75 0.55
CA GLY A 28 -5.47 -12.37 0.85
C GLY A 28 -4.83 -13.29 1.89
N ALA A 29 -3.54 -13.09 2.12
CA ALA A 29 -2.80 -13.81 3.16
C ALA A 29 -3.33 -13.54 4.57
N THR A 30 -3.98 -12.40 4.78
CA THR A 30 -4.46 -11.92 6.07
C THR A 30 -5.97 -12.13 6.26
N GLY A 31 -6.72 -12.62 5.26
CA GLY A 31 -8.16 -12.87 5.37
C GLY A 31 -8.91 -12.85 4.05
N THR A 32 -10.21 -12.94 4.14
CA THR A 32 -11.13 -12.90 2.99
C THR A 32 -12.03 -11.67 3.09
N VAL A 33 -12.22 -10.99 1.97
CA VAL A 33 -13.14 -9.85 1.84
C VAL A 33 -14.39 -10.30 1.11
N PHE A 34 -15.54 -10.07 1.72
CA PHE A 34 -16.86 -10.39 1.19
C PHE A 34 -17.63 -9.11 0.87
N LEU A 35 -18.43 -9.13 -0.17
CA LEU A 35 -19.55 -8.20 -0.32
C LEU A 35 -20.71 -8.76 0.49
N VAL A 36 -21.20 -8.00 1.45
CA VAL A 36 -22.24 -8.44 2.37
C VAL A 36 -23.37 -7.43 2.47
N HIS A 37 -24.53 -7.90 2.92
CA HIS A 37 -25.59 -7.06 3.45
C HIS A 37 -26.00 -7.56 4.83
N ASP A 38 -26.59 -6.67 5.62
CA ASP A 38 -27.19 -7.04 6.90
C ASP A 38 -28.65 -7.42 6.71
N SER A 39 -29.00 -8.67 7.01
CA SER A 39 -30.37 -9.18 6.86
C SER A 39 -31.35 -8.62 7.90
N SER A 40 -30.85 -8.00 8.98
CA SER A 40 -31.67 -7.33 9.99
C SER A 40 -32.20 -5.97 9.54
N ILE A 41 -31.61 -5.39 8.47
CA ILE A 41 -32.04 -4.11 7.90
C ILE A 41 -33.14 -4.35 6.87
N ASP A 42 -34.13 -3.44 6.80
CA ASP A 42 -35.17 -3.47 5.78
C ASP A 42 -34.56 -3.61 4.36
N PRO A 43 -35.09 -4.51 3.50
CA PRO A 43 -34.57 -4.68 2.14
C PRO A 43 -34.44 -3.40 1.32
N ALA A 44 -35.38 -2.45 1.49
CA ALA A 44 -35.38 -1.18 0.78
C ALA A 44 -34.25 -0.22 1.25
N ALA A 45 -33.79 -0.38 2.48
CA ALA A 45 -32.70 0.43 3.08
C ALA A 45 -31.33 -0.26 3.05
N ARG A 46 -31.27 -1.52 2.59
CA ARG A 46 -30.03 -2.30 2.53
C ARG A 46 -29.04 -1.72 1.52
N SER A 47 -27.89 -1.31 2.00
CA SER A 47 -26.74 -0.99 1.14
C SER A 47 -25.65 -2.02 1.37
N PRO A 48 -25.15 -2.69 0.33
CA PRO A 48 -24.07 -3.65 0.47
C PRO A 48 -22.78 -2.95 0.85
N PHE A 49 -21.95 -3.61 1.65
CA PHE A 49 -20.67 -3.12 2.10
C PHE A 49 -19.60 -4.22 2.03
N ALA A 50 -18.34 -3.83 2.06
CA ALA A 50 -17.22 -4.77 2.10
C ALA A 50 -16.94 -5.18 3.54
N LEU A 51 -16.86 -6.49 3.79
CA LEU A 51 -16.55 -7.10 5.08
C LEU A 51 -15.25 -7.89 4.96
N LYS A 52 -14.19 -7.44 5.60
CA LYS A 52 -12.96 -8.22 5.73
C LYS A 52 -13.06 -9.09 6.97
N VAL A 53 -12.85 -10.41 6.81
CA VAL A 53 -12.89 -11.39 7.88
C VAL A 53 -11.56 -12.13 7.97
N VAL A 54 -10.98 -12.15 9.14
CA VAL A 54 -9.71 -12.82 9.46
C VAL A 54 -10.00 -13.94 10.43
N GLN A 55 -9.55 -15.14 10.11
CA GLN A 55 -9.64 -16.27 11.03
C GLN A 55 -8.57 -16.11 12.12
N ARG A 56 -9.00 -16.30 13.36
CA ARG A 56 -8.09 -16.22 14.52
C ARG A 56 -7.25 -17.50 14.60
N PHE A 57 -5.97 -17.32 14.49
CA PHE A 57 -4.96 -18.34 14.77
C PHE A 57 -3.99 -17.74 15.78
N ASN A 58 -3.51 -18.52 16.74
CA ASN A 58 -2.52 -18.05 17.73
C ASN A 58 -1.18 -17.55 17.14
N ASN A 59 -1.12 -17.28 15.85
CA ASN A 59 0.08 -17.00 15.05
C ASN A 59 0.30 -15.50 14.70
N GLY A 60 -0.26 -14.57 15.45
CA GLY A 60 0.00 -13.13 15.24
C GLY A 60 -0.86 -12.43 14.17
N GLY A 61 -1.73 -13.13 13.44
CA GLY A 61 -2.71 -12.54 12.51
C GLY A 61 -3.70 -11.63 13.24
N ASP A 62 -4.14 -12.03 14.43
CA ASP A 62 -5.01 -11.25 15.31
C ASP A 62 -4.47 -9.86 15.63
N ARG A 63 -3.14 -9.74 15.82
CA ARG A 63 -2.52 -8.45 16.13
C ARG A 63 -2.61 -7.48 14.96
N ARG A 64 -2.43 -7.95 13.71
CA ARG A 64 -2.57 -7.12 12.51
C ARG A 64 -4.02 -6.71 12.28
N ALA A 65 -4.96 -7.66 12.43
CA ALA A 65 -6.39 -7.40 12.31
C ALA A 65 -6.86 -6.34 13.31
N ARG A 66 -6.50 -6.48 14.61
CA ARG A 66 -6.84 -5.48 15.64
C ARG A 66 -6.16 -4.12 15.36
N TRP A 67 -4.92 -4.12 14.85
CA TRP A 67 -4.25 -2.90 14.44
C TRP A 67 -5.00 -2.21 13.31
N GLU A 68 -5.38 -2.92 12.26
CA GLU A 68 -6.16 -2.38 11.15
C GLU A 68 -7.49 -1.80 11.62
N VAL A 69 -8.25 -2.53 12.44
CA VAL A 69 -9.47 -2.01 13.09
C VAL A 69 -9.18 -0.75 13.92
N GLY A 70 -8.05 -0.72 14.63
CA GLY A 70 -7.61 0.44 15.39
C GLY A 70 -7.36 1.67 14.53
N VAL A 71 -6.68 1.50 13.39
CA VAL A 71 -6.45 2.59 12.42
C VAL A 71 -7.78 3.06 11.83
N LEU A 72 -8.66 2.13 11.41
CA LEU A 72 -9.98 2.48 10.88
C LEU A 72 -10.82 3.27 11.89
N LYS A 73 -10.76 2.92 13.19
CA LYS A 73 -11.39 3.70 14.26
C LYS A 73 -10.82 5.11 14.38
N MET A 74 -9.50 5.26 14.21
CA MET A 74 -8.85 6.58 14.30
C MET A 74 -9.22 7.49 13.13
N VAL A 75 -9.35 6.95 11.91
CA VAL A 75 -9.69 7.74 10.72
C VAL A 75 -11.18 7.97 10.54
N SER A 76 -12.04 7.35 11.39
CA SER A 76 -13.49 7.44 11.29
C SER A 76 -14.05 8.39 12.35
N ASP A 77 -14.77 9.41 11.92
CA ASP A 77 -15.56 10.29 12.80
C ASP A 77 -17.00 9.76 12.87
N PRO A 78 -17.66 9.82 14.05
CA PRO A 78 -19.09 9.53 14.17
C PRO A 78 -19.97 10.38 13.25
N ASP A 79 -19.58 11.62 13.00
CA ASP A 79 -20.21 12.48 12.01
C ASP A 79 -19.69 12.15 10.60
N PRO A 80 -20.53 11.59 9.69
CA PRO A 80 -20.10 11.23 8.35
C PRO A 80 -19.50 12.37 7.54
N THR A 81 -19.87 13.63 7.82
CA THR A 81 -19.40 14.81 7.10
C THR A 81 -17.96 15.19 7.45
N ARG A 82 -17.43 14.66 8.55
CA ARG A 82 -16.07 14.92 9.02
C ARG A 82 -15.07 13.84 8.60
N ASN A 83 -15.55 12.77 7.97
CA ASN A 83 -14.67 11.72 7.50
C ASN A 83 -13.83 12.21 6.32
N HIS A 84 -12.57 11.78 6.31
CA HIS A 84 -11.69 12.12 5.19
C HIS A 84 -12.18 11.44 3.89
N PRO A 85 -12.40 12.16 2.78
CA PRO A 85 -13.07 11.63 1.58
C PRO A 85 -12.30 10.47 0.91
N PHE A 86 -10.98 10.40 1.10
CA PHE A 86 -10.09 9.41 0.47
C PHE A 86 -9.58 8.35 1.44
N LEU A 87 -10.22 8.21 2.62
CA LEU A 87 -9.99 7.15 3.59
C LEU A 87 -11.29 6.43 3.92
N PRO A 88 -11.25 5.10 4.16
CA PRO A 88 -12.47 4.33 4.40
C PRO A 88 -13.01 4.60 5.80
N ARG A 89 -14.32 4.83 5.90
CA ARG A 89 -15.01 4.88 7.19
C ARG A 89 -15.26 3.48 7.72
N LEU A 90 -14.99 3.24 9.00
CA LEU A 90 -15.41 2.01 9.67
C LEU A 90 -16.93 2.01 9.85
N LEU A 91 -17.63 1.07 9.23
CA LEU A 91 -19.07 0.91 9.36
C LEU A 91 -19.44 0.07 10.59
N GLY A 92 -18.55 -0.83 10.97
CA GLY A 92 -18.70 -1.68 12.15
C GLY A 92 -17.63 -2.76 12.19
N PHE A 93 -17.57 -3.48 13.30
CA PHE A 93 -16.64 -4.59 13.49
C PHE A 93 -17.23 -5.63 14.44
N PHE A 94 -16.67 -6.83 14.41
CA PHE A 94 -16.93 -7.87 15.41
C PHE A 94 -15.66 -8.62 15.75
N GLU A 95 -15.64 -9.21 16.93
CA GLU A 95 -14.60 -10.13 17.38
C GLU A 95 -15.27 -11.28 18.13
N THR A 96 -15.03 -12.51 17.64
CA THR A 96 -15.49 -13.76 18.24
C THR A 96 -14.26 -14.60 18.60
N ASP A 97 -14.46 -15.78 19.17
CA ASP A 97 -13.37 -16.71 19.43
C ASP A 97 -12.68 -17.22 18.17
N GLU A 98 -13.39 -17.26 17.04
CA GLU A 98 -12.89 -17.81 15.77
C GLU A 98 -12.50 -16.73 14.75
N PHE A 99 -13.10 -15.54 14.79
CA PHE A 99 -12.98 -14.52 13.75
C PHE A 99 -12.85 -13.11 14.31
N ILE A 100 -12.11 -12.27 13.57
CA ILE A 100 -12.16 -10.81 13.68
C ILE A 100 -12.64 -10.31 12.32
N GLY A 101 -13.67 -9.44 12.30
CA GLY A 101 -14.18 -8.86 11.07
C GLY A 101 -14.50 -7.38 11.22
N TRP A 102 -14.38 -6.64 10.14
CA TRP A 102 -14.72 -5.22 10.06
C TRP A 102 -15.27 -4.85 8.70
N ALA A 103 -16.19 -3.91 8.71
CA ALA A 103 -16.91 -3.44 7.55
C ALA A 103 -16.49 -2.03 7.15
N VAL A 104 -16.35 -1.83 5.84
CA VAL A 104 -16.07 -0.53 5.21
C VAL A 104 -16.98 -0.36 3.99
N PRO A 105 -17.18 0.88 3.47
CA PRO A 105 -17.95 1.09 2.26
C PRO A 105 -17.43 0.24 1.09
N TYR A 106 -18.34 -0.31 0.30
CA TYR A 106 -18.00 -1.03 -0.92
C TYR A 106 -17.59 -0.07 -2.04
N CYS A 107 -16.49 -0.36 -2.70
CA CYS A 107 -15.94 0.39 -3.83
C CYS A 107 -16.18 -0.40 -5.14
N PRO A 108 -17.19 -0.04 -5.97
CA PRO A 108 -17.52 -0.79 -7.18
C PRO A 108 -16.54 -0.58 -8.34
N GLY A 109 -15.71 0.46 -8.29
CA GLY A 109 -14.77 0.80 -9.37
C GLY A 109 -13.52 -0.09 -9.44
N ALA A 110 -13.40 -1.11 -8.58
CA ALA A 110 -12.23 -1.95 -8.40
C ALA A 110 -11.00 -1.14 -7.90
N ASP A 111 -9.80 -1.67 -8.04
CA ASP A 111 -8.54 -1.00 -7.69
C ASP A 111 -7.87 -0.36 -8.92
N LEU A 112 -6.87 0.50 -8.67
CA LEU A 112 -6.17 1.19 -9.76
C LEU A 112 -5.37 0.24 -10.65
N ASN A 113 -4.97 -0.94 -10.18
CA ASN A 113 -4.28 -1.93 -11.01
C ASN A 113 -5.24 -2.52 -12.05
N VAL A 114 -6.44 -2.94 -11.62
CA VAL A 114 -7.51 -3.40 -12.53
C VAL A 114 -7.90 -2.30 -13.50
N LEU A 115 -8.07 -1.06 -13.01
CA LEU A 115 -8.44 0.08 -13.85
C LEU A 115 -7.36 0.39 -14.89
N ARG A 116 -6.08 0.31 -14.52
CA ARG A 116 -4.95 0.48 -15.43
C ARG A 116 -4.93 -0.57 -16.54
N HIS A 117 -5.12 -1.84 -16.18
CA HIS A 117 -5.14 -2.93 -17.18
C HIS A 117 -6.34 -2.86 -18.15
N ARG A 118 -7.38 -2.12 -17.81
CA ARG A 118 -8.50 -1.83 -18.73
C ARG A 118 -8.18 -0.73 -19.73
N GLN A 119 -7.07 0.01 -19.54
CA GLN A 119 -6.61 0.98 -20.55
C GLN A 119 -5.92 0.24 -21.71
N ASN A 120 -6.05 0.75 -22.92
CA ASN A 120 -5.51 0.11 -24.14
C ASN A 120 -4.01 -0.22 -24.02
N ASP A 121 -3.22 0.70 -23.44
CA ASP A 121 -1.76 0.54 -23.31
C ASP A 121 -1.33 0.14 -21.89
N GLY A 122 -2.27 -0.14 -20.99
CA GLY A 122 -1.99 -0.43 -19.59
C GLY A 122 -1.37 0.73 -18.81
N VAL A 123 -1.55 1.98 -19.28
CA VAL A 123 -1.03 3.20 -18.66
C VAL A 123 -2.13 4.26 -18.57
N PHE A 124 -1.94 5.25 -17.70
CA PHE A 124 -2.86 6.38 -17.58
C PHE A 124 -2.34 7.64 -18.26
N ALA A 125 -3.27 8.46 -18.78
CA ALA A 125 -2.95 9.82 -19.21
C ALA A 125 -2.43 10.66 -18.01
N ILE A 126 -1.53 11.61 -18.27
CA ILE A 126 -0.91 12.46 -17.24
C ILE A 126 -1.95 13.22 -16.38
N SER A 127 -3.05 13.64 -16.98
CA SER A 127 -4.16 14.30 -16.26
C SER A 127 -4.86 13.36 -15.27
N VAL A 128 -5.04 12.08 -15.63
CA VAL A 128 -5.60 11.04 -14.76
C VAL A 128 -4.64 10.75 -13.61
N ILE A 129 -3.34 10.64 -13.91
CA ILE A 129 -2.30 10.45 -12.89
C ILE A 129 -2.32 11.62 -11.89
N ARG A 130 -2.34 12.87 -12.39
CA ARG A 130 -2.42 14.07 -11.52
C ARG A 130 -3.63 14.03 -10.60
N PHE A 131 -4.78 13.65 -11.13
CA PHE A 131 -6.03 13.57 -10.36
C PHE A 131 -5.90 12.58 -9.20
N TYR A 132 -5.56 11.32 -9.48
CA TYR A 132 -5.48 10.31 -8.44
C TYR A 132 -4.31 10.52 -7.46
N LEU A 133 -3.16 11.01 -7.94
CA LEU A 133 -2.05 11.35 -7.04
C LEU A 133 -2.41 12.47 -6.07
N ALA A 134 -3.22 13.46 -6.49
CA ALA A 134 -3.67 14.51 -5.58
C ALA A 134 -4.52 13.94 -4.44
N GLU A 135 -5.45 13.04 -4.73
CA GLU A 135 -6.31 12.41 -3.73
C GLU A 135 -5.52 11.48 -2.79
N ILE A 136 -4.62 10.65 -3.35
CA ILE A 136 -3.73 9.78 -2.56
C ILE A 136 -2.83 10.62 -1.64
N LEU A 137 -2.30 11.73 -2.14
CA LEU A 137 -1.46 12.62 -1.35
C LEU A 137 -2.22 13.22 -0.16
N CYS A 138 -3.48 13.62 -0.33
CA CYS A 138 -4.33 14.09 0.77
C CYS A 138 -4.61 12.98 1.78
N ALA A 139 -4.86 11.74 1.33
CA ALA A 139 -5.05 10.60 2.22
C ALA A 139 -3.81 10.30 3.07
N LEU A 140 -2.62 10.28 2.44
CA LEU A 140 -1.35 10.08 3.14
C LEU A 140 -1.05 11.23 4.11
N GLU A 141 -1.30 12.49 3.72
CA GLU A 141 -1.16 13.66 4.59
C GLU A 141 -1.99 13.50 5.87
N HIS A 142 -3.24 13.08 5.73
CA HIS A 142 -4.12 12.87 6.88
C HIS A 142 -3.59 11.77 7.80
N LEU A 143 -3.18 10.61 7.27
CA LEU A 143 -2.57 9.53 8.05
C LEU A 143 -1.30 10.00 8.78
N HIS A 144 -0.40 10.69 8.06
CA HIS A 144 0.83 11.23 8.65
C HIS A 144 0.53 12.29 9.71
N SER A 145 -0.57 13.08 9.53
CA SER A 145 -1.01 14.03 10.55
C SER A 145 -1.38 13.36 11.85
N MET A 146 -1.91 12.15 11.82
CA MET A 146 -2.22 11.32 12.99
C MET A 146 -1.05 10.47 13.49
N GLY A 147 0.14 10.61 12.88
CA GLY A 147 1.31 9.82 13.23
C GLY A 147 1.27 8.39 12.70
N VAL A 148 0.48 8.09 11.68
CA VAL A 148 0.40 6.77 11.03
C VAL A 148 1.15 6.80 9.71
N VAL A 149 2.15 5.93 9.54
CA VAL A 149 2.79 5.63 8.26
C VAL A 149 2.06 4.46 7.61
N TYR A 150 1.74 4.57 6.31
CA TYR A 150 0.89 3.61 5.60
C TYR A 150 1.64 2.34 5.18
N ARG A 151 2.80 2.46 4.52
CA ARG A 151 3.79 1.44 4.20
C ARG A 151 3.41 0.38 3.15
N ASP A 152 2.20 0.40 2.63
CA ASP A 152 1.77 -0.55 1.58
C ASP A 152 1.01 0.17 0.45
N LEU A 153 1.48 1.35 0.06
CA LEU A 153 0.92 2.05 -1.10
C LEU A 153 1.32 1.29 -2.38
N LYS A 154 0.30 0.86 -3.12
CA LYS A 154 0.39 0.20 -4.43
C LYS A 154 -0.96 0.29 -5.12
N PRO A 155 -1.05 0.06 -6.45
CA PRO A 155 -2.31 0.21 -7.19
C PRO A 155 -3.45 -0.65 -6.64
N GLU A 156 -3.16 -1.86 -6.15
CA GLU A 156 -4.14 -2.80 -5.60
C GLU A 156 -4.79 -2.30 -4.30
N ASN A 157 -4.10 -1.41 -3.58
CA ASN A 157 -4.58 -0.85 -2.32
C ASN A 157 -5.23 0.54 -2.47
N VAL A 158 -5.45 0.98 -3.71
CA VAL A 158 -6.15 2.23 -4.04
C VAL A 158 -7.44 1.87 -4.77
N LEU A 159 -8.56 1.91 -4.06
CA LEU A 159 -9.87 1.51 -4.58
C LEU A 159 -10.62 2.72 -5.15
N VAL A 160 -11.35 2.50 -6.25
CA VAL A 160 -12.21 3.52 -6.86
C VAL A 160 -13.62 3.41 -6.29
N GLN A 161 -14.05 4.49 -5.64
CA GLN A 161 -15.37 4.63 -5.04
C GLN A 161 -16.45 4.76 -6.12
N ARG A 162 -17.71 4.64 -5.74
CA ARG A 162 -18.86 4.89 -6.64
C ARG A 162 -18.85 6.29 -7.27
N SER A 163 -18.36 7.27 -6.54
CA SER A 163 -18.18 8.65 -7.03
C SER A 163 -17.09 8.80 -8.10
N GLY A 164 -16.23 7.78 -8.29
CA GLY A 164 -15.05 7.83 -9.14
C GLY A 164 -13.80 8.38 -8.45
N HIS A 165 -13.92 8.88 -7.22
CA HIS A 165 -12.79 9.23 -6.34
C HIS A 165 -12.15 7.97 -5.77
N VAL A 166 -10.92 8.10 -5.23
CA VAL A 166 -10.24 6.95 -4.64
C VAL A 166 -10.34 6.91 -3.11
N THR A 167 -10.07 5.74 -2.57
CA THR A 167 -9.83 5.53 -1.14
C THR A 167 -8.70 4.53 -0.94
N LEU A 168 -7.87 4.75 0.08
CA LEU A 168 -6.87 3.76 0.49
C LEU A 168 -7.54 2.61 1.24
N THR A 169 -6.97 1.41 1.16
CA THR A 169 -7.44 0.22 1.88
C THR A 169 -6.26 -0.56 2.45
N ASP A 170 -6.53 -1.60 3.23
CA ASP A 170 -5.53 -2.54 3.78
C ASP A 170 -4.45 -1.85 4.64
N PHE A 171 -4.79 -1.57 5.90
CA PHE A 171 -3.90 -0.91 6.86
C PHE A 171 -3.11 -1.90 7.74
N ASP A 172 -3.07 -3.18 7.40
CA ASP A 172 -2.44 -4.22 8.23
C ASP A 172 -0.93 -4.02 8.38
N LEU A 173 -0.27 -3.43 7.39
CA LEU A 173 1.15 -3.08 7.40
C LEU A 173 1.43 -1.67 7.90
N SER A 174 0.42 -0.84 8.11
CA SER A 174 0.60 0.52 8.63
C SER A 174 1.14 0.52 10.07
N ARG A 175 1.69 1.64 10.52
CA ARG A 175 2.28 1.73 11.85
C ARG A 175 2.22 3.13 12.42
N GLY A 176 1.97 3.21 13.75
CA GLY A 176 2.14 4.46 14.50
C GLY A 176 3.61 4.82 14.69
N LEU A 177 3.98 6.03 14.31
CA LEU A 177 5.28 6.65 14.59
C LEU A 177 5.07 7.89 15.44
N LYS A 178 6.01 8.17 16.36
CA LYS A 178 6.00 9.45 17.07
C LYS A 178 6.40 10.56 16.11
N LYS A 179 5.60 11.63 16.03
CA LYS A 179 6.02 12.85 15.35
C LYS A 179 7.23 13.43 16.06
N LYS A 180 8.28 13.79 15.32
CA LYS A 180 9.34 14.66 15.84
C LYS A 180 8.69 15.97 16.26
N GLN A 181 8.95 16.41 17.50
CA GLN A 181 8.36 17.67 17.97
C GLN A 181 8.84 18.83 17.09
N LEU A 182 7.93 19.75 16.79
CA LEU A 182 8.20 20.93 15.95
C LEU A 182 9.44 21.73 16.42
N SER A 183 9.79 21.65 17.72
CA SER A 183 11.00 22.21 18.33
C SER A 183 12.30 21.67 17.72
N GLU A 184 12.37 20.39 17.37
CA GLU A 184 13.58 19.79 16.76
C GLU A 184 13.74 20.24 15.30
N ILE A 185 12.62 20.43 14.59
CA ILE A 185 12.63 20.94 13.21
C ILE A 185 13.07 22.41 13.16
N LEU A 186 12.63 23.22 14.13
CA LEU A 186 13.00 24.63 14.22
C LEU A 186 14.46 24.81 14.65
N ASP A 187 14.99 23.93 15.50
CA ASP A 187 16.41 23.93 15.87
C ASP A 187 17.32 23.52 14.69
N TYR A 188 16.87 22.62 13.83
CA TYR A 188 17.61 22.26 12.62
C TYR A 188 17.65 23.42 11.61
N ARG A 189 16.56 24.19 11.44
CA ARG A 189 16.54 25.41 10.61
C ARG A 189 17.47 26.51 11.14
N LYS A 190 17.66 26.61 12.45
CA LYS A 190 18.59 27.59 13.06
C LYS A 190 20.06 27.17 12.96
N LYS A 191 20.34 25.89 12.75
CA LYS A 191 21.73 25.35 12.64
C LYS A 191 22.21 25.16 11.20
N SER A 192 21.35 25.37 10.19
CA SER A 192 21.77 25.39 8.78
C SER A 192 22.48 26.70 8.49
N PRO A 193 23.74 26.71 8.03
CA PRO A 193 24.38 27.94 7.62
C PRO A 193 23.64 28.53 6.42
N GLU A 194 23.26 29.79 6.52
CA GLU A 194 22.72 30.57 5.40
C GLU A 194 23.67 30.45 4.19
N ILE A 195 23.23 29.71 3.17
CA ILE A 195 23.95 29.70 1.89
C ILE A 195 23.60 31.00 1.18
N ASN A 196 24.47 31.98 1.39
CA ASN A 196 24.47 33.25 0.68
C ASN A 196 24.72 32.98 -0.81
N VAL A 197 23.65 32.97 -1.61
CA VAL A 197 23.75 32.86 -3.07
C VAL A 197 24.15 34.19 -3.65
N ARG A 198 25.47 34.53 -3.57
CA ARG A 198 26.16 35.48 -4.45
C ARG A 198 27.64 35.22 -4.41
N ARG A 199 28.14 34.32 -5.30
CA ARG A 199 29.48 34.50 -5.91
C ARG A 199 29.65 33.52 -7.07
N LYS A 200 29.81 34.10 -8.28
CA LYS A 200 30.34 33.46 -9.47
C LYS A 200 31.70 32.85 -9.12
N CYS A 201 31.84 31.55 -9.18
CA CYS A 201 33.14 30.87 -9.26
C CYS A 201 33.23 30.16 -10.59
N ARG A 202 34.00 30.76 -11.51
CA ARG A 202 34.64 30.04 -12.59
C ARG A 202 35.66 29.09 -11.92
N VAL A 203 35.42 27.79 -12.05
CA VAL A 203 36.43 26.79 -11.70
C VAL A 203 36.97 26.20 -12.99
N ASN A 204 38.29 26.44 -13.20
CA ASN A 204 39.09 25.90 -14.29
C ASN A 204 39.15 24.37 -14.17
N PHE A 205 38.73 23.72 -15.21
CA PHE A 205 38.79 22.27 -15.40
C PHE A 205 40.13 21.90 -16.07
N THR A 206 41.21 21.89 -15.31
CA THR A 206 42.47 21.25 -15.73
C THR A 206 43.35 21.09 -14.51
N GLN A 207 43.35 19.90 -13.92
CA GLN A 207 44.48 19.28 -13.18
C GLN A 207 43.95 18.15 -12.28
N TRP A 208 43.91 16.97 -12.81
CA TRP A 208 44.10 15.72 -12.05
C TRP A 208 44.25 14.55 -13.03
N ILE A 209 45.36 14.61 -13.80
CA ILE A 209 45.92 13.41 -14.43
C ILE A 209 47.37 13.40 -14.01
N THR A 210 47.76 12.43 -13.27
CA THR A 210 49.06 11.77 -13.05
C THR A 210 49.38 11.52 -11.58
N GLY A 211 49.64 10.26 -11.27
CA GLY A 211 50.29 9.89 -10.01
C GLY A 211 49.85 8.56 -9.42
N VAL A 212 50.25 7.45 -10.03
CA VAL A 212 50.33 6.13 -9.36
C VAL A 212 51.65 6.12 -8.56
N PRO A 213 51.75 5.47 -7.38
CA PRO A 213 52.32 4.13 -7.38
C PRO A 213 51.69 3.10 -6.40
N TYR A 214 51.51 1.97 -6.92
CA TYR A 214 51.63 0.57 -6.57
C TYR A 214 52.29 0.22 -5.20
N ASN A 215 51.61 -0.69 -4.49
CA ASN A 215 52.02 -1.77 -3.60
C ASN A 215 51.35 -1.77 -2.21
N LYS A 216 50.44 -2.71 -1.99
CA LYS A 216 50.53 -3.66 -0.86
C LYS A 216 49.51 -4.81 -0.98
N ALA A 217 50.03 -5.98 -0.77
CA ALA A 217 49.55 -7.33 -0.81
C ALA A 217 48.08 -7.61 -0.45
N LEU A 218 47.44 -8.37 -1.32
CA LEU A 218 46.13 -9.05 -1.12
C LEU A 218 46.24 -10.17 -0.05
N LYS A 219 45.58 -9.98 1.09
CA LYS A 219 45.25 -11.08 1.99
C LYS A 219 43.89 -11.65 1.56
N LYS A 220 43.85 -12.93 1.23
CA LYS A 220 42.63 -13.69 0.92
C LYS A 220 41.63 -13.64 2.09
N PRO A 221 40.32 -13.29 1.89
CA PRO A 221 39.33 -13.44 2.93
C PRO A 221 38.94 -14.90 3.10
N LYS A 222 38.97 -15.38 4.34
CA LYS A 222 38.47 -16.70 4.75
C LYS A 222 36.94 -16.73 4.57
N SER A 223 36.48 -17.83 3.94
CA SER A 223 35.07 -18.18 3.82
C SER A 223 34.37 -18.16 5.19
N ALA A 224 33.44 -17.22 5.40
CA ALA A 224 32.57 -17.24 6.56
C ALA A 224 31.38 -18.16 6.28
N ARG A 225 31.29 -19.28 7.00
CA ARG A 225 30.08 -20.10 7.08
C ARG A 225 28.95 -19.25 7.66
N VAL A 226 27.92 -19.02 6.86
CA VAL A 226 26.69 -18.38 7.33
C VAL A 226 25.91 -19.41 8.13
N SER A 227 25.91 -19.28 9.45
CA SER A 227 25.01 -19.98 10.34
C SER A 227 23.57 -19.43 10.17
N PRO A 228 22.51 -20.25 10.27
CA PRO A 228 21.15 -19.75 10.17
C PRO A 228 20.86 -18.81 11.31
N VAL A 229 20.51 -17.59 10.97
CA VAL A 229 20.18 -16.52 11.94
C VAL A 229 18.97 -16.93 12.73
N SER A 230 19.19 -17.23 13.99
CA SER A 230 18.18 -17.39 15.03
C SER A 230 17.23 -16.20 15.00
N ARG A 231 15.92 -16.47 14.91
CA ARG A 231 14.85 -15.48 15.05
C ARG A 231 14.94 -14.82 16.42
N ARG A 232 15.69 -13.73 16.56
CA ARG A 232 15.60 -12.87 17.73
C ARG A 232 14.20 -12.24 17.73
N LYS A 233 13.43 -12.54 18.79
CA LYS A 233 12.23 -11.77 19.14
C LYS A 233 12.69 -10.33 19.35
N LEU A 234 12.37 -9.46 18.38
CA LEU A 234 12.61 -8.04 18.53
C LEU A 234 11.60 -7.48 19.54
N SER A 235 12.05 -7.27 20.76
CA SER A 235 11.38 -6.45 21.74
C SER A 235 11.47 -5.01 21.25
N PHE A 236 10.32 -4.39 20.96
CA PHE A 236 10.26 -3.00 20.54
C PHE A 236 10.36 -2.10 21.78
N SER A 237 11.56 -1.61 22.07
CA SER A 237 11.75 -0.44 22.90
C SER A 237 11.40 0.81 22.11
N ASN A 238 10.75 1.77 22.74
CA ASN A 238 10.35 3.09 22.28
C ASN A 238 11.42 3.77 21.41
N GLY A 239 11.38 3.57 20.11
CA GLY A 239 12.30 4.14 19.16
C GLY A 239 11.57 4.53 17.87
N GLU A 240 11.89 5.65 17.39
CA GLU A 240 11.25 6.49 16.38
C GLU A 240 11.32 5.96 14.95
N CYS A 241 12.01 4.82 14.72
CA CYS A 241 12.12 4.16 13.42
C CYS A 241 11.59 2.73 13.48
N SER A 242 10.91 2.27 12.43
CA SER A 242 10.51 0.89 12.27
C SER A 242 11.60 0.12 11.51
N ASN A 243 12.02 -1.03 12.05
CA ASN A 243 13.01 -1.91 11.41
C ASN A 243 12.35 -3.15 10.77
N SER A 244 11.02 -3.18 10.64
CA SER A 244 10.33 -4.31 10.04
C SER A 244 10.39 -4.25 8.51
N PHE A 245 10.84 -5.35 7.90
CA PHE A 245 10.78 -5.54 6.45
C PHE A 245 9.35 -5.92 6.07
N VAL A 246 8.63 -5.04 5.38
CA VAL A 246 7.22 -5.20 4.99
C VAL A 246 6.93 -4.49 3.67
N GLY A 247 5.89 -4.91 2.96
CA GLY A 247 5.41 -4.33 1.72
C GLY A 247 5.70 -5.20 0.48
N THR A 248 5.15 -4.78 -0.65
CA THR A 248 5.35 -5.40 -1.97
C THR A 248 6.78 -5.14 -2.45
N GLU A 249 7.49 -6.18 -2.90
CA GLU A 249 8.94 -6.14 -3.17
C GLU A 249 9.38 -4.99 -4.10
N GLU A 250 8.60 -4.69 -5.12
CA GLU A 250 8.91 -3.64 -6.10
C GLU A 250 8.67 -2.21 -5.57
N TYR A 251 7.94 -2.06 -4.44
CA TYR A 251 7.60 -0.80 -3.80
C TYR A 251 8.47 -0.46 -2.59
N VAL A 252 9.32 -1.40 -2.17
CA VAL A 252 10.15 -1.24 -0.96
C VAL A 252 11.22 -0.17 -1.18
N SER A 253 11.35 0.75 -0.22
CA SER A 253 12.33 1.84 -0.28
C SER A 253 13.76 1.38 0.07
N PRO A 254 14.80 2.12 -0.39
CA PRO A 254 16.20 1.76 -0.15
C PRO A 254 16.54 1.59 1.33
N GLU A 255 16.05 2.45 2.20
CA GLU A 255 16.29 2.41 3.65
C GLU A 255 15.68 1.16 4.30
N VAL A 256 14.54 0.68 3.81
CA VAL A 256 13.93 -0.57 4.26
C VAL A 256 14.74 -1.77 3.78
N VAL A 257 15.23 -1.75 2.53
CA VAL A 257 16.10 -2.82 1.99
C VAL A 257 17.41 -2.91 2.78
N ARG A 258 18.00 -1.77 3.18
CA ARG A 258 19.23 -1.73 4.00
C ARG A 258 18.99 -2.14 5.45
N GLY A 259 17.75 -2.02 5.96
CA GLY A 259 17.43 -2.21 7.38
C GLY A 259 17.84 -1.03 8.27
N ASP A 260 17.95 0.17 7.70
CA ASP A 260 18.38 1.39 8.42
C ASP A 260 17.28 1.95 9.34
N GLY A 261 16.10 1.31 9.38
CA GLY A 261 14.90 1.88 9.95
C GLY A 261 14.23 2.86 8.98
N HIS A 262 12.98 3.20 9.21
CA HIS A 262 12.24 4.08 8.31
C HIS A 262 11.21 4.92 9.04
N GLU A 263 10.91 6.06 8.45
CA GLU A 263 9.95 7.07 8.88
C GLU A 263 8.86 7.24 7.82
N PHE A 264 8.15 8.36 7.82
CA PHE A 264 7.09 8.69 6.85
C PHE A 264 7.56 8.76 5.39
N ALA A 265 8.84 9.01 5.15
CA ALA A 265 9.42 9.14 3.81
C ALA A 265 9.31 7.87 2.94
N VAL A 266 9.03 6.70 3.54
CA VAL A 266 8.78 5.46 2.78
C VAL A 266 7.50 5.54 1.95
N ASP A 267 6.49 6.28 2.42
CA ASP A 267 5.24 6.48 1.68
C ASP A 267 5.46 7.41 0.49
N TRP A 268 6.36 8.40 0.61
CA TRP A 268 6.76 9.26 -0.52
C TRP A 268 7.55 8.50 -1.60
N TRP A 269 8.40 7.56 -1.19
CA TRP A 269 9.04 6.63 -2.13
C TRP A 269 7.99 5.79 -2.87
N ALA A 270 7.06 5.18 -2.14
CA ALA A 270 6.00 4.36 -2.73
C ALA A 270 5.09 5.19 -3.66
N LEU A 271 4.81 6.47 -3.33
CA LEU A 271 4.11 7.40 -4.21
C LEU A 271 4.88 7.63 -5.52
N GLY A 272 6.21 7.72 -5.47
CA GLY A 272 7.09 7.81 -6.64
C GLY A 272 7.03 6.56 -7.51
N ILE A 273 7.07 5.36 -6.90
CA ILE A 273 6.92 4.08 -7.61
C ILE A 273 5.56 3.99 -8.29
N LEU A 274 4.48 4.29 -7.55
CA LEU A 274 3.10 4.31 -8.08
C LEU A 274 2.97 5.26 -9.27
N SER A 275 3.51 6.48 -9.14
CA SER A 275 3.49 7.48 -10.21
C SER A 275 4.19 6.98 -11.48
N TYR A 276 5.32 6.30 -11.32
CA TYR A 276 6.07 5.69 -12.41
C TYR A 276 5.27 4.55 -13.06
N GLU A 277 4.71 3.64 -12.26
CA GLU A 277 3.93 2.51 -12.76
C GLU A 277 2.66 2.96 -13.48
N MET A 278 1.97 3.99 -12.98
CA MET A 278 0.81 4.57 -13.68
C MET A 278 1.19 5.16 -15.04
N MET A 279 2.41 5.69 -15.19
CA MET A 279 2.90 6.32 -16.42
C MET A 279 3.46 5.31 -17.43
N TYR A 280 4.15 4.26 -16.95
CA TYR A 280 4.91 3.36 -17.82
C TYR A 280 4.40 1.91 -17.82
N GLY A 281 3.41 1.57 -17.00
CA GLY A 281 2.84 0.23 -16.90
C GLY A 281 3.69 -0.79 -16.16
N THR A 282 4.86 -0.39 -15.66
CA THR A 282 5.82 -1.21 -14.91
C THR A 282 6.53 -0.39 -13.85
N THR A 283 7.06 -1.04 -12.82
CA THR A 283 7.85 -0.35 -11.78
C THR A 283 9.28 -0.07 -12.24
N PRO A 284 9.93 1.01 -11.76
CA PRO A 284 11.22 1.49 -12.30
C PRO A 284 12.41 0.57 -11.97
N PHE A 285 12.28 -0.28 -10.96
CA PHE A 285 13.41 -1.09 -10.44
C PHE A 285 13.18 -2.59 -10.56
N LYS A 286 12.15 -3.02 -11.29
CA LYS A 286 11.84 -4.42 -11.50
C LYS A 286 13.04 -5.21 -12.02
N GLY A 287 13.32 -6.33 -11.36
CA GLY A 287 14.34 -7.30 -11.76
C GLY A 287 13.71 -8.65 -12.05
N ASN A 288 14.49 -9.59 -12.58
CA ASN A 288 14.04 -10.95 -12.87
C ASN A 288 13.74 -11.77 -11.60
N ASN A 289 14.20 -11.30 -10.46
CA ASN A 289 13.98 -11.90 -9.16
C ASN A 289 14.15 -10.85 -8.05
N ARG A 290 13.69 -11.21 -6.84
CA ARG A 290 13.75 -10.34 -5.65
C ARG A 290 15.13 -9.74 -5.38
N LYS A 291 16.19 -10.55 -5.49
CA LYS A 291 17.57 -10.09 -5.22
C LYS A 291 18.00 -9.03 -6.23
N GLU A 292 17.64 -9.20 -7.48
CA GLU A 292 17.92 -8.22 -8.52
C GLU A 292 17.09 -6.96 -8.35
N THR A 293 15.80 -7.07 -8.04
CA THR A 293 14.94 -5.93 -7.70
C THR A 293 15.55 -5.09 -6.58
N PHE A 294 15.98 -5.72 -5.48
CA PHE A 294 16.60 -4.99 -4.37
C PHE A 294 17.93 -4.34 -4.74
N ARG A 295 18.75 -5.00 -5.55
CA ARG A 295 19.98 -4.39 -6.08
C ARG A 295 19.66 -3.16 -6.93
N ASN A 296 18.64 -3.23 -7.78
CA ASN A 296 18.19 -2.11 -8.61
C ASN A 296 17.64 -0.97 -7.73
N VAL A 297 16.81 -1.26 -6.72
CA VAL A 297 16.31 -0.27 -5.75
C VAL A 297 17.47 0.47 -5.07
N LEU A 298 18.55 -0.22 -4.73
CA LEU A 298 19.70 0.39 -4.05
C LEU A 298 20.60 1.20 -4.97
N GLY A 299 20.78 0.79 -6.23
CA GLY A 299 21.86 1.30 -7.08
C GLY A 299 21.46 1.89 -8.42
N LYS A 300 20.26 1.59 -8.97
CA LYS A 300 19.85 2.15 -10.25
C LYS A 300 19.06 3.45 -10.07
N GLU A 301 19.28 4.41 -10.97
CA GLU A 301 18.39 5.55 -11.14
C GLU A 301 17.16 5.15 -11.98
N PRO A 302 15.99 5.81 -11.78
CA PRO A 302 14.82 5.56 -12.61
C PRO A 302 15.08 6.03 -14.05
N GLU A 303 14.78 5.16 -15.00
CA GLU A 303 14.89 5.47 -16.43
C GLU A 303 13.58 6.09 -16.92
N PHE A 304 13.66 7.21 -17.63
CA PHE A 304 12.49 7.91 -18.18
C PHE A 304 12.51 7.83 -19.69
N MET A 305 11.50 7.19 -20.25
CA MET A 305 11.31 7.15 -21.69
C MET A 305 10.56 8.40 -22.19
N GLY A 306 10.94 8.92 -23.36
CA GLY A 306 10.31 10.07 -23.96
C GLY A 306 10.78 11.41 -23.40
N GLN A 307 10.02 12.48 -23.66
CA GLN A 307 10.34 13.83 -23.25
C GLN A 307 10.08 14.02 -21.75
N ARG A 308 11.04 14.63 -21.04
CA ARG A 308 10.88 14.97 -19.63
C ARG A 308 9.78 16.03 -19.45
N ASN A 309 8.99 15.88 -18.40
CA ASN A 309 7.88 16.75 -18.05
C ASN A 309 7.76 16.89 -16.52
N GLY A 310 6.78 17.64 -16.04
CA GLY A 310 6.57 17.85 -14.62
C GLY A 310 6.35 16.55 -13.82
N LEU A 311 5.73 15.52 -14.42
CA LEU A 311 5.54 14.23 -13.76
C LEU A 311 6.87 13.48 -13.61
N THR A 312 7.73 13.47 -14.64
CA THR A 312 9.05 12.81 -14.55
C THR A 312 9.98 13.53 -13.56
N ASP A 313 9.85 14.86 -13.40
CA ASP A 313 10.58 15.60 -12.36
C ASP A 313 10.08 15.23 -10.97
N LEU A 314 8.76 15.20 -10.75
CA LEU A 314 8.16 14.76 -9.49
C LEU A 314 8.64 13.35 -9.10
N ILE A 315 8.56 12.39 -10.03
CA ILE A 315 9.00 11.01 -9.81
C ILE A 315 10.49 10.98 -9.42
N GLY A 316 11.35 11.71 -10.15
CA GLY A 316 12.79 11.75 -9.85
C GLY A 316 13.10 12.30 -8.45
N ARG A 317 12.32 13.27 -7.97
CA ARG A 317 12.47 13.83 -6.61
C ARG A 317 11.91 12.92 -5.53
N LEU A 318 10.83 12.17 -5.80
CA LEU A 318 10.27 11.19 -4.87
C LEU A 318 11.14 9.92 -4.78
N LEU A 319 11.86 9.55 -5.85
CA LEU A 319 12.71 8.35 -5.90
C LEU A 319 14.18 8.62 -5.51
N GLN A 320 14.45 9.64 -4.69
CA GLN A 320 15.76 9.86 -4.11
C GLN A 320 16.13 8.73 -3.15
N LYS A 321 17.33 8.16 -3.34
CA LYS A 321 17.80 6.99 -2.57
C LYS A 321 18.08 7.31 -1.10
N ASP A 322 18.56 8.53 -0.83
CA ASP A 322 18.66 9.07 0.53
C ASP A 322 17.30 9.65 0.91
N PRO A 323 16.61 9.11 1.94
CA PRO A 323 15.31 9.62 2.37
C PRO A 323 15.35 11.10 2.75
N LYS A 324 16.49 11.63 3.21
CA LYS A 324 16.65 13.05 3.58
C LYS A 324 16.63 14.00 2.39
N MET A 325 17.02 13.50 1.21
CA MET A 325 16.99 14.24 -0.06
C MET A 325 15.68 14.06 -0.82
N ARG A 326 14.82 13.15 -0.35
CA ARG A 326 13.54 12.83 -0.97
C ARG A 326 12.53 13.94 -0.74
N LEU A 327 11.82 14.34 -1.80
CA LEU A 327 10.72 15.32 -1.70
C LEU A 327 9.69 14.84 -0.67
N GLY A 328 9.24 15.73 0.20
CA GLY A 328 8.34 15.43 1.31
C GLY A 328 9.04 15.00 2.61
N TYR A 329 10.37 14.84 2.62
CA TYR A 329 11.05 14.47 3.88
C TYR A 329 10.98 15.57 4.94
N HIS A 330 11.18 16.83 4.53
CA HIS A 330 11.22 17.97 5.46
C HIS A 330 9.85 18.61 5.66
N GLY A 331 9.12 18.84 4.59
CA GLY A 331 7.84 19.56 4.60
C GLY A 331 6.60 18.66 4.51
N GLY A 332 6.79 17.32 4.45
CA GLY A 332 5.68 16.37 4.30
C GLY A 332 4.92 16.57 2.99
N ALA A 333 3.63 16.32 3.02
CA ALA A 333 2.76 16.47 1.86
C ALA A 333 2.72 17.91 1.33
N CYS A 334 2.86 18.93 2.19
CA CYS A 334 2.86 20.34 1.76
C CYS A 334 3.97 20.61 0.75
N GLU A 335 5.18 20.09 0.99
CA GLU A 335 6.31 20.23 0.08
C GLU A 335 6.04 19.57 -1.29
N ILE A 336 5.32 18.43 -1.30
CA ILE A 336 4.95 17.73 -2.53
C ILE A 336 3.84 18.49 -3.27
N LYS A 337 2.86 19.05 -2.56
CA LYS A 337 1.75 19.83 -3.12
C LYS A 337 2.22 21.09 -3.85
N GLU A 338 3.34 21.69 -3.42
CA GLU A 338 3.98 22.84 -4.04
C GLU A 338 4.72 22.52 -5.34
N HIS A 339 4.88 21.23 -5.69
CA HIS A 339 5.59 20.83 -6.90
C HIS A 339 4.82 21.27 -8.17
N PRO A 340 5.50 21.81 -9.22
CA PRO A 340 4.86 22.31 -10.45
C PRO A 340 3.93 21.32 -11.15
N PHE A 341 4.12 20.03 -10.96
CA PHE A 341 3.20 19.00 -11.47
C PHE A 341 1.76 19.19 -10.97
N PHE A 342 1.59 19.71 -9.77
CA PHE A 342 0.28 19.95 -9.15
C PHE A 342 -0.22 21.39 -9.34
N GLU A 343 0.44 22.19 -10.17
CA GLU A 343 -0.02 23.54 -10.47
C GLU A 343 -1.49 23.55 -10.93
N GLY A 344 -2.31 24.45 -10.33
CA GLY A 344 -3.73 24.57 -10.61
C GLY A 344 -4.64 23.58 -9.86
N VAL A 345 -4.09 22.66 -9.06
CA VAL A 345 -4.90 21.77 -8.21
C VAL A 345 -5.48 22.57 -7.04
N LYS A 346 -6.81 22.53 -6.89
CA LYS A 346 -7.54 23.17 -5.79
C LYS A 346 -7.73 22.15 -4.67
N TRP A 347 -6.80 22.15 -3.73
CA TRP A 347 -6.69 21.14 -2.68
C TRP A 347 -7.89 21.07 -1.74
N ASP A 348 -8.52 22.20 -1.45
CA ASP A 348 -9.61 22.32 -0.46
C ASP A 348 -10.95 21.78 -0.98
N ILE A 349 -11.09 21.66 -2.30
CA ILE A 349 -12.34 21.30 -2.95
C ILE A 349 -12.18 20.22 -4.02
N LEU A 350 -11.22 19.30 -3.79
CA LEU A 350 -10.92 18.21 -4.73
C LEU A 350 -12.15 17.38 -5.10
N THR A 351 -13.04 17.11 -4.13
CA THR A 351 -14.25 16.32 -4.33
C THR A 351 -15.39 17.08 -5.00
N GLU A 352 -15.33 18.41 -5.02
CA GLU A 352 -16.41 19.27 -5.51
C GLU A 352 -16.18 19.76 -6.94
N VAL A 353 -14.92 20.08 -7.28
CA VAL A 353 -14.57 20.76 -8.54
C VAL A 353 -14.04 19.83 -9.60
N LEU A 354 -13.34 18.78 -9.22
CA LEU A 354 -12.74 17.86 -10.17
C LEU A 354 -13.70 16.71 -10.47
N ARG A 355 -14.17 16.63 -11.70
CA ARG A 355 -14.89 15.45 -12.18
C ARG A 355 -13.93 14.27 -12.28
N PRO A 356 -14.18 13.15 -11.57
CA PRO A 356 -13.35 11.97 -11.67
C PRO A 356 -13.23 11.47 -13.11
N PRO A 357 -12.03 10.99 -13.52
CA PRO A 357 -11.80 10.53 -14.90
C PRO A 357 -12.56 9.25 -15.25
N PHE A 358 -12.83 8.42 -14.22
CA PHE A 358 -13.58 7.18 -14.36
C PHE A 358 -14.68 7.13 -13.32
N ILE A 359 -15.91 6.96 -13.76
CA ILE A 359 -17.07 6.75 -12.89
C ILE A 359 -17.53 5.33 -13.13
N PRO A 360 -17.59 4.47 -12.09
CA PRO A 360 -18.11 3.12 -12.22
C PRO A 360 -19.53 3.13 -12.78
N SER A 361 -19.86 2.17 -13.65
CA SER A 361 -21.24 1.98 -14.12
C SER A 361 -22.13 1.61 -12.95
N GLY A 362 -23.30 2.23 -12.88
CA GLY A 362 -24.21 2.11 -11.74
C GLY A 362 -25.05 0.83 -11.71
N ASP A 363 -24.60 -0.27 -12.34
CA ASP A 363 -25.32 -1.56 -12.42
C ASP A 363 -25.40 -2.30 -11.08
N ASP A 364 -25.81 -1.57 -10.01
CA ASP A 364 -26.13 -2.20 -8.74
C ASP A 364 -27.45 -2.98 -8.77
N ALA A 365 -28.29 -2.77 -9.78
CA ALA A 365 -29.52 -3.52 -9.95
C ALA A 365 -29.22 -5.02 -10.11
N GLU A 366 -28.20 -5.38 -10.91
CA GLU A 366 -27.75 -6.76 -11.07
C GLU A 366 -27.14 -7.35 -9.79
N LEU A 367 -26.48 -6.51 -8.98
CA LEU A 367 -25.98 -6.90 -7.65
C LEU A 367 -27.12 -7.12 -6.66
N MET A 368 -28.21 -6.36 -6.76
CA MET A 368 -29.38 -6.47 -5.88
C MET A 368 -30.29 -7.63 -6.28
N GLU A 369 -30.43 -7.99 -7.56
CA GLU A 369 -31.14 -9.20 -7.98
C GLU A 369 -30.47 -10.47 -7.45
N ASN A 370 -29.15 -10.49 -7.36
CA ASN A 370 -28.38 -11.59 -6.76
C ASN A 370 -28.50 -11.67 -5.22
N VAL A 371 -28.99 -10.64 -4.55
CA VAL A 371 -29.25 -10.62 -3.09
C VAL A 371 -30.42 -11.59 -2.71
N THR A 372 -31.30 -11.93 -3.64
CA THR A 372 -32.36 -12.90 -3.42
C THR A 372 -31.92 -14.36 -3.54
N ALA A 373 -30.73 -14.60 -4.13
CA ALA A 373 -30.12 -15.91 -4.15
C ALA A 373 -29.56 -16.25 -2.74
N ARG A 374 -29.56 -17.54 -2.39
CA ARG A 374 -29.04 -18.06 -1.12
C ARG A 374 -27.64 -17.51 -0.85
N GLY A 375 -27.52 -16.51 0.04
CA GLY A 375 -26.24 -15.92 0.40
C GLY A 375 -25.27 -16.96 0.98
N ILE A 376 -23.96 -16.71 0.82
CA ILE A 376 -22.89 -17.53 1.39
C ILE A 376 -22.88 -17.30 2.91
N ASP A 377 -23.00 -18.39 3.70
CA ASP A 377 -22.72 -18.30 5.13
C ASP A 377 -21.20 -18.18 5.35
N ILE A 378 -20.79 -17.14 6.06
CA ILE A 378 -19.38 -16.82 6.26
C ILE A 378 -18.68 -17.89 7.11
N ARG A 379 -19.33 -18.45 8.14
CA ARG A 379 -18.75 -19.52 8.97
C ARG A 379 -18.62 -20.80 8.17
N GLU A 380 -19.68 -21.20 7.45
CA GLU A 380 -19.67 -22.39 6.60
C GLU A 380 -18.58 -22.31 5.54
N TYR A 381 -18.37 -21.14 4.94
CA TYR A 381 -17.29 -20.89 4.00
C TYR A 381 -15.90 -21.20 4.61
N PHE A 382 -15.60 -20.69 5.81
CA PHE A 382 -14.31 -20.95 6.46
C PHE A 382 -14.16 -22.39 6.92
N TRP A 383 -15.24 -23.05 7.36
CA TRP A 383 -15.24 -24.46 7.71
C TRP A 383 -14.97 -25.36 6.49
N SER A 384 -15.58 -25.05 5.35
CA SER A 384 -15.33 -25.80 4.10
C SER A 384 -13.87 -25.67 3.63
N LEU A 385 -13.26 -24.49 3.77
CA LEU A 385 -11.84 -24.29 3.50
C LEU A 385 -10.95 -25.15 4.43
N LYS A 386 -11.30 -25.21 5.70
CA LYS A 386 -10.53 -26.02 6.68
C LYS A 386 -10.69 -27.52 6.39
N ALA A 387 -11.87 -27.97 6.03
CA ALA A 387 -12.11 -29.36 5.64
C ALA A 387 -11.36 -29.75 4.37
N SER A 388 -11.28 -28.87 3.37
CA SER A 388 -10.53 -29.13 2.13
C SER A 388 -9.01 -29.21 2.33
N LEU A 389 -8.48 -28.50 3.33
CA LEU A 389 -7.04 -28.56 3.69
C LEU A 389 -6.69 -29.78 4.56
N SER A 390 -7.67 -30.41 5.21
CA SER A 390 -7.48 -31.58 6.08
C SER A 390 -7.67 -32.92 5.37
N MET A 391 -8.12 -32.93 4.11
CA MET A 391 -8.18 -34.18 3.33
C MET A 391 -6.75 -34.61 2.95
N PRO A 392 -6.30 -35.81 3.36
CA PRO A 392 -5.04 -36.34 2.89
C PRO A 392 -5.11 -36.47 1.37
N SER A 393 -4.12 -35.90 0.67
CA SER A 393 -3.97 -36.14 -0.77
C SER A 393 -3.87 -37.66 -0.97
N SER A 394 -4.91 -38.26 -1.56
CA SER A 394 -4.85 -39.65 -2.00
C SER A 394 -3.61 -39.81 -2.85
N PRO A 395 -2.78 -40.84 -2.62
CA PRO A 395 -1.63 -41.07 -3.45
C PRO A 395 -2.12 -41.28 -4.89
N LEU A 396 -1.66 -40.40 -5.78
CA LEU A 396 -1.84 -40.56 -7.22
C LEU A 396 -1.31 -41.93 -7.58
N GLN A 397 -2.20 -42.88 -7.93
CA GLN A 397 -1.81 -44.10 -8.58
C GLN A 397 -1.07 -43.71 -9.85
N SER A 398 0.20 -44.10 -9.90
CA SER A 398 1.03 -43.97 -11.08
C SER A 398 0.31 -44.69 -12.23
N PRO A 399 0.07 -44.07 -13.39
CA PRO A 399 -0.40 -44.79 -14.55
C PRO A 399 0.70 -45.75 -14.98
N SER A 400 0.36 -47.03 -15.03
CA SER A 400 1.18 -48.10 -15.59
C SER A 400 1.70 -47.71 -16.98
N SER A 401 2.99 -47.93 -17.17
CA SER A 401 3.73 -47.78 -18.42
C SER A 401 3.12 -48.65 -19.53
N GLU A 402 2.31 -48.06 -20.38
CA GLU A 402 2.02 -48.56 -21.73
C GLU A 402 1.26 -47.48 -22.52
N TYR A 403 1.99 -46.73 -23.32
CA TYR A 403 1.67 -46.25 -24.66
C TYR A 403 2.66 -45.16 -25.10
N ARG A 404 3.85 -45.61 -25.55
CA ARG A 404 4.62 -44.81 -26.50
C ARG A 404 3.95 -44.95 -27.85
N ARG A 405 3.36 -43.89 -28.34
CA ARG A 405 3.22 -43.59 -29.79
C ARG A 405 3.43 -42.11 -30.03
N SER A 406 4.46 -41.84 -30.81
CA SER A 406 4.88 -40.62 -31.43
C SER A 406 3.74 -39.92 -32.16
N VAL A 407 3.54 -38.62 -31.89
CA VAL A 407 2.88 -37.68 -32.82
C VAL A 407 3.83 -36.51 -32.99
N SER A 408 4.36 -36.38 -34.21
CA SER A 408 5.13 -35.24 -34.72
C SER A 408 4.23 -34.04 -34.80
N PHE A 409 4.69 -32.90 -34.26
CA PHE A 409 4.11 -31.59 -34.58
C PHE A 409 4.80 -31.03 -35.81
N THR A 410 4.06 -30.87 -36.91
CA THR A 410 4.33 -29.93 -37.98
C THR A 410 3.26 -28.84 -37.92
N GLU A 411 3.73 -27.59 -37.85
CA GLU A 411 3.21 -26.32 -38.37
C GLU A 411 1.69 -26.04 -38.39
N PHE A 412 1.27 -25.03 -37.59
CA PHE A 412 0.73 -23.76 -38.17
C PHE A 412 0.80 -22.69 -37.10
#